data_12fdba57f08528c1ca313f96d9729d5a
#
_entry.id   12fdba57f08528c1ca313f96d9729d5a
#
_cell.length_a   1.000
_cell.length_b   1.000
_cell.length_c   1.000
_cell.angle_alpha   90.00
_cell.angle_beta   90.00
_cell.angle_gamma   90.00
#
_symmetry.space_group_name_H-M   'P 1'
#
loop_
_entity.id
_entity.type
_entity.pdbx_description
1 polymer ?
#
loop_
_entity_poly.entity_id
_entity_poly.type
_entity_poly.pdbx_seq_one_letter_code
_entity_poly.pdbx_strand_id
1 'polypeptide(L)'
;MANVKPKNVVDMKVIGQAITHARTDVTVRDLTVIVDEPEPRGGTNLGATPTETVAVALAGCLNVMGHRCADKVGLEIVDLDIEVHAKFDRRGVSFESEINLPFPEVNVNLNL
;
A
#
# COMPACT_ATOMS: atom_id res chain seq x y z
N MET A 1 -22.42 17.47 -25.99
CA MET A 1 -21.20 17.46 -25.22
C MET A 1 -20.11 16.71 -25.93
N ALA A 2 -18.95 17.29 -26.04
CA ALA A 2 -17.83 16.62 -26.70
C ALA A 2 -17.40 15.37 -25.94
N ASN A 3 -16.99 14.35 -26.68
CA ASN A 3 -16.42 13.16 -26.09
C ASN A 3 -15.08 13.49 -25.48
N VAL A 4 -14.96 13.29 -24.16
CA VAL A 4 -13.71 13.48 -23.46
C VAL A 4 -13.03 12.13 -23.33
N LYS A 5 -11.85 12.00 -23.93
CA LYS A 5 -11.06 10.77 -23.78
C LYS A 5 -10.46 10.71 -22.38
N PRO A 6 -10.48 9.54 -21.72
CA PRO A 6 -9.79 9.40 -20.45
C PRO A 6 -8.31 9.72 -20.61
N LYS A 7 -7.73 10.36 -19.62
CA LYS A 7 -6.28 10.58 -19.61
C LYS A 7 -5.58 9.26 -19.37
N ASN A 8 -4.53 9.01 -20.15
CA ASN A 8 -3.68 7.84 -19.93
C ASN A 8 -2.81 8.00 -18.68
N VAL A 9 -2.40 9.24 -18.42
CA VAL A 9 -1.61 9.58 -17.23
C VAL A 9 -2.54 10.17 -16.19
N VAL A 10 -2.57 9.54 -15.04
CA VAL A 10 -3.45 9.95 -13.93
C VAL A 10 -2.60 10.63 -12.87
N ASP A 11 -3.00 11.84 -12.49
CA ASP A 11 -2.37 12.55 -11.39
C ASP A 11 -2.93 12.07 -10.06
N MET A 12 -2.06 11.87 -9.10
CA MET A 12 -2.46 11.63 -7.74
C MET A 12 -1.63 12.51 -6.81
N LYS A 13 -2.26 13.01 -5.77
CA LYS A 13 -1.61 13.88 -4.80
C LYS A 13 -2.02 13.43 -3.41
N VAL A 14 -1.04 13.20 -2.58
CA VAL A 14 -1.24 12.93 -1.17
C VAL A 14 -0.48 13.98 -0.36
N ILE A 15 -1.06 14.40 0.75
CA ILE A 15 -0.46 15.42 1.62
C ILE A 15 -0.33 14.81 3.00
N GLY A 16 0.90 14.69 3.48
CA GLY A 16 1.21 14.16 4.79
C GLY A 16 1.47 15.28 5.79
N GLN A 17 0.93 15.11 6.98
CA GLN A 17 1.22 15.97 8.12
C GLN A 17 1.77 15.12 9.25
N ALA A 18 2.95 15.46 9.72
CA ALA A 18 3.56 14.79 10.87
C ALA A 18 2.84 15.24 12.15
N ILE A 19 2.06 14.34 12.72
CA ILE A 19 1.38 14.59 14.00
C ILE A 19 2.36 14.37 15.14
N THR A 20 3.12 13.29 15.06
CA THR A 20 4.25 13.01 15.95
C THR A 20 5.44 12.60 15.09
N HIS A 21 6.58 12.30 15.70
CA HIS A 21 7.73 11.77 14.95
C HIS A 21 7.46 10.39 14.33
N ALA A 22 6.41 9.70 14.75
CA ALA A 22 6.07 8.38 14.25
C ALA A 22 4.76 8.37 13.45
N ARG A 23 3.81 9.25 13.80
CA ARG A 23 2.49 9.25 13.16
C ARG A 23 2.40 10.32 12.08
N THR A 24 1.93 9.92 10.92
CA THR A 24 1.62 10.82 9.80
C THR A 24 0.17 10.64 9.42
N ASP A 25 -0.58 11.74 9.41
CA ASP A 25 -1.93 11.76 8.83
C ASP A 25 -1.80 12.19 7.38
N VAL A 26 -2.25 11.32 6.48
CA VAL A 26 -2.11 11.54 5.04
C VAL A 26 -3.49 11.77 4.45
N THR A 27 -3.65 12.88 3.75
CA THR A 27 -4.89 13.21 3.05
C THR A 27 -4.74 12.87 1.58
N VAL A 28 -5.70 12.12 1.07
CA VAL A 28 -5.83 11.83 -0.36
C VAL A 28 -7.28 12.07 -0.74
N ARG A 29 -7.52 13.02 -1.65
CA ARG A 29 -8.86 13.53 -1.96
C ARG A 29 -9.54 14.03 -0.67
N ASP A 30 -10.69 13.48 -0.29
CA ASP A 30 -11.42 13.79 0.96
C ASP A 30 -11.22 12.71 2.03
N LEU A 31 -10.24 11.82 1.84
CA LEU A 31 -9.97 10.70 2.74
C LEU A 31 -8.70 10.95 3.56
N THR A 32 -8.68 10.40 4.76
CA THR A 32 -7.49 10.44 5.62
C THR A 32 -7.01 9.02 5.87
N VAL A 33 -5.71 8.82 5.67
CA VAL A 33 -5.03 7.56 5.98
C VAL A 33 -4.04 7.85 7.11
N ILE A 34 -4.10 7.07 8.16
CA ILE A 34 -3.16 7.19 9.27
C ILE A 34 -2.05 6.16 9.08
N VAL A 35 -0.81 6.65 9.08
CA VAL A 35 0.39 5.82 9.09
C VAL A 35 1.09 6.06 10.41
N ASP A 36 1.41 5.00 11.15
CA ASP A 36 1.94 5.14 12.51
C ASP A 36 2.96 4.03 12.77
N GLU A 37 3.37 3.89 13.98
CA GLU A 37 4.22 2.82 14.47
C GLU A 37 3.57 2.17 15.69
N PRO A 38 3.88 0.91 16.00
CA PRO A 38 3.44 0.32 17.25
C PRO A 38 4.13 0.99 18.46
N GLU A 39 3.52 0.86 19.62
CA GLU A 39 4.00 1.53 20.84
C GLU A 39 5.48 1.22 21.16
N PRO A 40 5.98 -0.02 21.03
CA PRO A 40 7.39 -0.31 21.28
C PRO A 40 8.36 0.46 20.39
N ARG A 41 7.90 0.96 19.25
CA ARG A 41 8.73 1.76 18.33
C ARG A 41 8.40 3.25 18.39
N GLY A 42 7.72 3.69 19.45
CA GLY A 42 7.46 5.10 19.69
C GLY A 42 6.18 5.64 19.05
N GLY A 43 5.33 4.80 18.54
CA GLY A 43 4.05 5.18 17.98
C GLY A 43 2.89 5.00 18.93
N THR A 44 1.68 5.20 18.41
CA THR A 44 0.43 5.02 19.16
C THR A 44 -0.43 3.89 18.60
N ASN A 45 0.08 3.17 17.62
CA ASN A 45 -0.59 2.02 17.01
C ASN A 45 -1.99 2.34 16.45
N LEU A 46 -2.15 3.53 15.90
CA LEU A 46 -3.42 3.97 15.29
C LEU A 46 -3.47 3.75 13.78
N GLY A 47 -2.40 3.27 13.18
CA GLY A 47 -2.34 2.96 11.76
C GLY A 47 -1.23 1.97 11.48
N ALA A 48 -1.25 1.42 10.27
CA ALA A 48 -0.19 0.54 9.80
C ALA A 48 1.13 1.31 9.70
N THR A 49 2.24 0.60 9.81
CA THR A 49 3.56 1.20 9.62
C THR A 49 3.76 1.60 8.15
N PRO A 50 4.73 2.47 7.84
CA PRO A 50 5.00 2.82 6.44
C PRO A 50 5.29 1.62 5.56
N THR A 51 6.08 0.65 6.02
CA THR A 51 6.39 -0.54 5.24
C THR A 51 5.19 -1.47 5.09
N GLU A 52 4.38 -1.60 6.14
CA GLU A 52 3.11 -2.33 6.06
C GLU A 52 2.16 -1.66 5.07
N THR A 53 2.16 -0.34 5.02
CA THR A 53 1.30 0.43 4.11
C THR A 53 1.65 0.15 2.64
N VAL A 54 2.91 -0.08 2.32
CA VAL A 54 3.32 -0.52 0.97
C VAL A 54 2.67 -1.87 0.63
N ALA A 55 2.68 -2.81 1.56
CA ALA A 55 2.04 -4.11 1.36
C ALA A 55 0.51 -4.00 1.26
N VAL A 56 -0.10 -3.10 2.04
CA VAL A 56 -1.52 -2.80 1.96
C VAL A 56 -1.89 -2.30 0.56
N ALA A 57 -1.10 -1.40 0.01
CA ALA A 57 -1.32 -0.87 -1.34
C ALA A 57 -1.23 -1.98 -2.39
N LEU A 58 -0.26 -2.87 -2.26
CA LEU A 58 -0.13 -4.01 -3.17
C LEU A 58 -1.35 -4.93 -3.10
N ALA A 59 -1.85 -5.24 -1.90
CA ALA A 59 -3.04 -6.06 -1.74
C ALA A 59 -4.26 -5.42 -2.43
N GLY A 60 -4.44 -4.12 -2.27
CA GLY A 60 -5.52 -3.39 -2.95
C GLY A 60 -5.40 -3.45 -4.46
N CYS A 61 -4.20 -3.26 -4.99
CA CYS A 61 -3.94 -3.38 -6.43
C CYS A 61 -4.26 -4.78 -6.95
N LEU A 62 -3.88 -5.81 -6.22
CA LEU A 62 -4.11 -7.19 -6.64
C LEU A 62 -5.61 -7.51 -6.70
N ASN A 63 -6.39 -6.98 -5.78
CA ASN A 63 -7.84 -7.14 -5.82
C ASN A 63 -8.43 -6.51 -7.07
N VAL A 64 -8.12 -5.25 -7.34
CA VAL A 64 -8.65 -4.52 -8.49
C VAL A 64 -8.20 -5.17 -9.80
N MET A 65 -6.93 -5.48 -9.92
CA MET A 65 -6.39 -6.10 -11.14
C MET A 65 -6.90 -7.52 -11.34
N GLY A 66 -7.05 -8.28 -10.27
CA GLY A 66 -7.61 -9.63 -10.35
C GLY A 66 -9.01 -9.62 -10.91
N HIS A 67 -9.86 -8.72 -10.44
CA HIS A 67 -11.22 -8.58 -10.95
C HIS A 67 -11.26 -8.07 -12.40
N ARG A 68 -10.40 -7.15 -12.77
CA ARG A 68 -10.30 -6.66 -14.14
C ARG A 68 -9.85 -7.75 -15.10
N CYS A 69 -8.89 -8.57 -14.70
CA CYS A 69 -8.43 -9.69 -15.52
C CYS A 69 -9.51 -10.75 -15.68
N ALA A 70 -10.21 -11.08 -14.59
CA ALA A 70 -11.31 -12.04 -14.63
C ALA A 70 -12.42 -11.57 -15.56
N ASP A 71 -12.80 -10.29 -15.44
CA ASP A 71 -13.83 -9.69 -16.28
C ASP A 71 -13.45 -9.77 -17.76
N LYS A 72 -12.19 -9.50 -18.09
CA LYS A 72 -11.70 -9.53 -19.45
C LYS A 72 -11.82 -10.93 -20.10
N VAL A 73 -11.65 -11.97 -19.32
CA VAL A 73 -11.74 -13.35 -19.83
C VAL A 73 -13.10 -14.00 -19.53
N GLY A 74 -14.06 -13.24 -19.04
CA GLY A 74 -15.42 -13.70 -18.82
C GLY A 74 -15.60 -14.58 -17.58
N LEU A 75 -14.72 -14.46 -16.60
CA LEU A 75 -14.82 -15.18 -15.34
C LEU A 75 -15.36 -14.27 -14.25
N GLU A 76 -16.19 -14.82 -13.37
CA GLU A 76 -16.67 -14.12 -12.18
C GLU A 76 -15.91 -14.59 -10.96
N ILE A 77 -15.39 -13.65 -10.18
CA ILE A 77 -14.78 -13.93 -8.89
C ILE A 77 -15.84 -13.69 -7.83
N VAL A 78 -16.23 -14.75 -7.11
CA VAL A 78 -17.21 -14.66 -6.02
C VAL A 78 -16.53 -14.21 -4.74
N ASP A 79 -15.41 -14.83 -4.41
CA ASP A 79 -14.60 -14.50 -3.23
C ASP A 79 -13.13 -14.44 -3.62
N LEU A 80 -12.39 -13.52 -3.03
CA LEU A 80 -10.96 -13.43 -3.23
C LEU A 80 -10.29 -13.01 -1.93
N ASP A 81 -9.51 -13.92 -1.38
CA ASP A 81 -8.64 -13.63 -0.23
C ASP A 81 -7.22 -13.39 -0.74
N ILE A 82 -6.60 -12.35 -0.24
CA ILE A 82 -5.27 -11.93 -0.66
C ILE A 82 -4.37 -11.89 0.57
N GLU A 83 -3.27 -12.62 0.50
CA GLU A 83 -2.24 -12.56 1.53
C GLU A 83 -0.96 -12.03 0.89
N VAL A 84 -0.40 -10.99 1.49
CA VAL A 84 0.90 -10.44 1.11
C VAL A 84 1.83 -10.62 2.30
N HIS A 85 2.86 -11.41 2.11
CA HIS A 85 3.91 -11.63 3.12
C HIS A 85 5.21 -11.06 2.60
N ALA A 86 5.66 -9.95 3.20
CA ALA A 86 6.85 -9.24 2.80
C ALA A 86 7.88 -9.26 3.93
N LYS A 87 9.14 -9.36 3.55
CA LYS A 87 10.27 -9.17 4.47
C LYS A 87 10.91 -7.83 4.15
N PHE A 88 11.26 -7.09 5.18
CA PHE A 88 11.89 -5.78 5.05
C PHE A 88 13.22 -5.75 5.79
N ASP A 89 14.26 -5.28 5.11
CA ASP A 89 15.58 -5.14 5.70
C ASP A 89 15.70 -3.71 6.26
N ARG A 90 15.59 -3.58 7.57
CA ARG A 90 15.57 -2.28 8.26
C ARG A 90 16.94 -1.63 8.44
N ARG A 91 18.02 -2.31 8.09
CA ARG A 91 19.37 -1.77 8.32
C ARG A 91 19.64 -0.49 7.55
N GLY A 92 18.97 -0.30 6.40
CA GLY A 92 19.07 0.94 5.64
C GLY A 92 18.45 2.13 6.36
N VAL A 93 17.24 1.96 6.90
CA VAL A 93 16.53 3.06 7.60
C VAL A 93 17.07 3.32 8.98
N SER A 94 17.76 2.34 9.61
CA SER A 94 18.45 2.54 10.88
C SER A 94 19.90 3.01 10.70
N PHE A 95 20.32 3.26 9.46
CA PHE A 95 21.66 3.74 9.11
C PHE A 95 22.78 2.77 9.49
N GLU A 96 22.47 1.49 9.62
CA GLU A 96 23.46 0.46 9.97
C GLU A 96 24.30 0.06 8.76
N SER A 97 23.68 0.00 7.56
CA SER A 97 24.38 -0.32 6.34
C SER A 97 23.57 0.14 5.12
N GLU A 98 24.23 0.22 3.96
CA GLU A 98 23.58 0.49 2.71
C GLU A 98 22.89 -0.78 2.20
N ILE A 99 21.59 -0.69 1.92
CA ILE A 99 20.77 -1.83 1.50
C ILE A 99 20.22 -1.56 0.10
N ASN A 100 20.57 -2.43 -0.85
CA ASN A 100 20.09 -2.32 -2.23
C ASN A 100 18.71 -2.91 -2.44
N LEU A 101 18.31 -3.88 -1.59
CA LEU A 101 17.01 -4.55 -1.67
C LEU A 101 16.27 -4.37 -0.34
N PRO A 102 15.54 -3.24 -0.16
CA PRO A 102 14.79 -3.01 1.08
C PRO A 102 13.76 -4.11 1.36
N PHE A 103 13.13 -4.64 0.32
CA PHE A 103 12.22 -5.77 0.41
C PHE A 103 12.86 -6.99 -0.28
N PRO A 104 13.69 -7.77 0.43
CA PRO A 104 14.37 -8.91 -0.20
C PRO A 104 13.43 -10.04 -0.62
N GLU A 105 12.24 -10.09 -0.05
CA GLU A 105 11.27 -11.14 -0.37
C GLU A 105 9.86 -10.59 -0.22
N VAL A 106 9.03 -10.83 -1.24
CA VAL A 106 7.60 -10.53 -1.21
C VAL A 106 6.87 -11.75 -1.79
N ASN A 107 6.02 -12.37 -0.99
CA ASN A 107 5.21 -13.50 -1.41
C ASN A 107 3.73 -13.10 -1.42
N VAL A 108 3.04 -13.48 -2.47
CA VAL A 108 1.61 -13.20 -2.64
C VAL A 108 0.88 -14.52 -2.82
N ASN A 109 -0.16 -14.74 -2.03
CA ASN A 109 -1.07 -15.85 -2.19
C ASN A 109 -2.46 -15.30 -2.47
N LEU A 110 -3.03 -15.76 -3.59
CA LEU A 110 -4.40 -15.43 -3.97
C LEU A 110 -5.24 -16.70 -3.81
N ASN A 111 -6.30 -16.61 -3.05
CA ASN A 111 -7.20 -17.73 -2.81
C ASN A 111 -8.61 -17.32 -3.22
N LEU A 112 -9.11 -18.03 -4.24
CA LEU A 112 -10.44 -17.78 -4.81
C LEU A 112 -11.49 -18.63 -4.13
#